data_eea3ed00494b564c7a3f50a8912ed2aa
#
_entry.id   eea3ed00494b564c7a3f50a8912ed2aa
#
_cell.length_a   1.000
_cell.length_b   1.000
_cell.length_c   1.000
_cell.angle_alpha   90.00
_cell.angle_beta   90.00
_cell.angle_gamma   90.00
#
_symmetry.space_group_name_H-M   'P 1'
#
loop_
_entity.id
_entity.type
_entity.pdbx_description
1 polymer ?
#
loop_
_entity_poly.entity_id
_entity_poly.type
_entity_poly.pdbx_seq_one_letter_code
_entity_poly.pdbx_strand_id
1 'polypeptide(L)'
;TRNDLGILAEDLYLDRLLDYLERVGEKVVDVTYGYETPLGEVDAVIETEKAVYVVEVKLKAETKDVDDLLEKSKTISRDFPGKNVIPVLTGGKIGKVVRGYAKGVNVKVFKGRALA
;
A
#
# COMPACT_ATOMS: atom_id res chain seq x y z
N THR A 1 16.59 -11.93 0.72
CA THR A 1 16.64 -11.33 -0.62
C THR A 1 15.46 -11.80 -1.46
N ARG A 2 14.85 -10.89 -2.18
CA ARG A 2 13.76 -11.24 -3.11
C ARG A 2 14.36 -11.82 -4.39
N ASN A 3 13.70 -12.82 -4.93
CA ASN A 3 14.08 -13.32 -6.25
C ASN A 3 13.48 -12.42 -7.35
N ASP A 4 13.99 -12.53 -8.57
CA ASP A 4 13.55 -11.69 -9.69
C ASP A 4 12.05 -11.81 -9.96
N LEU A 5 11.48 -13.01 -9.81
CA LEU A 5 10.07 -13.24 -10.05
C LEU A 5 9.19 -12.51 -9.03
N GLY A 6 9.60 -12.49 -7.77
CA GLY A 6 8.90 -11.74 -6.71
C GLY A 6 8.91 -10.24 -6.95
N ILE A 7 10.05 -9.70 -7.39
CA ILE A 7 10.18 -8.28 -7.73
C ILE A 7 9.25 -7.92 -8.89
N LEU A 8 9.20 -8.75 -9.94
CA LEU A 8 8.33 -8.51 -11.10
C LEU A 8 6.86 -8.52 -10.73
N ALA A 9 6.44 -9.46 -9.87
CA ALA A 9 5.04 -9.52 -9.42
C ALA A 9 4.68 -8.27 -8.61
N GLU A 10 5.54 -7.85 -7.71
CA GLU A 10 5.36 -6.65 -6.90
C GLU A 10 5.21 -5.40 -7.76
N ASP A 11 6.10 -5.24 -8.75
CA ASP A 11 6.07 -4.11 -9.67
C ASP A 11 4.76 -4.06 -10.45
N LEU A 12 4.24 -5.21 -10.88
CA LEU A 12 2.99 -5.28 -11.60
C LEU A 12 1.82 -4.74 -10.77
N TYR A 13 1.73 -5.14 -9.51
CA TYR A 13 0.66 -4.65 -8.62
C TYR A 13 0.80 -3.16 -8.33
N LEU A 14 2.02 -2.69 -8.14
CA LEU A 14 2.29 -1.26 -7.91
C LEU A 14 1.95 -0.43 -9.14
N ASP A 15 2.31 -0.90 -10.34
CA ASP A 15 1.96 -0.21 -11.58
C ASP A 15 0.45 -0.09 -11.77
N ARG A 16 -0.29 -1.12 -11.44
CA ARG A 16 -1.75 -1.09 -11.50
C ARG A 16 -2.35 -0.05 -10.56
N LEU A 17 -1.79 0.07 -9.36
CA LEU A 17 -2.24 1.07 -8.40
C LEU A 17 -1.90 2.49 -8.88
N LEU A 18 -0.70 2.70 -9.43
CA LEU A 18 -0.31 3.99 -10.00
C LEU A 18 -1.23 4.39 -11.15
N ASP A 19 -1.54 3.46 -12.06
CA ASP A 19 -2.47 3.70 -13.16
C ASP A 19 -3.86 4.10 -12.64
N TYR A 20 -4.33 3.40 -11.61
CA TYR A 20 -5.62 3.71 -11.00
C TYR A 20 -5.63 5.13 -10.42
N LEU A 21 -4.59 5.51 -9.66
CA LEU A 21 -4.52 6.84 -9.06
C LEU A 21 -4.56 7.94 -10.13
N GLU A 22 -3.83 7.77 -11.22
CA GLU A 22 -3.88 8.71 -12.34
C GLU A 22 -5.27 8.79 -12.97
N ARG A 23 -5.93 7.64 -13.17
CA ARG A 23 -7.27 7.61 -13.76
C ARG A 23 -8.31 8.34 -12.92
N VAL A 24 -8.19 8.30 -11.61
CA VAL A 24 -9.13 9.00 -10.72
C VAL A 24 -8.70 10.43 -10.41
N GLY A 25 -7.69 10.93 -11.11
CA GLY A 25 -7.30 12.33 -11.01
C GLY A 25 -6.36 12.67 -9.88
N GLU A 26 -5.70 11.69 -9.29
CA GLU A 26 -4.67 11.95 -8.30
C GLU A 26 -3.32 12.11 -8.97
N LYS A 27 -2.74 13.27 -8.80
CA LYS A 27 -1.44 13.58 -9.40
C LYS A 27 -0.32 13.06 -8.52
N VAL A 28 0.37 12.03 -9.00
CA VAL A 28 1.53 11.45 -8.31
C VAL A 28 2.70 12.40 -8.43
N VAL A 29 3.30 12.77 -7.30
CA VAL A 29 4.47 13.66 -7.26
C VAL A 29 5.75 12.93 -6.89
N ASP A 30 5.67 11.81 -6.20
CA ASP A 30 6.84 11.00 -5.85
C ASP A 30 6.45 9.58 -5.53
N VAL A 31 7.36 8.64 -5.85
CA VAL A 31 7.21 7.23 -5.51
C VAL A 31 8.53 6.75 -4.93
N THR A 32 8.50 6.22 -3.72
CA THR A 32 9.67 5.60 -3.09
C THR A 32 9.40 4.11 -2.93
N TYR A 33 10.21 3.29 -3.58
CA TYR A 33 10.16 1.83 -3.44
C TYR A 33 11.04 1.39 -2.28
N GLY A 34 10.56 0.41 -1.51
CA GLY A 34 11.35 -0.10 -0.40
C GLY A 34 11.56 0.93 0.72
N TYR A 35 10.50 1.56 1.17
CA TYR A 35 10.58 2.61 2.19
C TYR A 35 10.79 1.98 3.57
N GLU A 36 11.89 2.35 4.24
CA GLU A 36 12.26 1.77 5.52
C GLU A 36 11.63 2.47 6.70
N THR A 37 11.19 1.70 7.69
CA THR A 37 10.71 2.18 8.98
C THR A 37 11.41 1.41 10.11
N PRO A 38 11.37 1.89 11.35
CA PRO A 38 11.90 1.11 12.49
C PRO A 38 11.22 -0.25 12.67
N LEU A 39 10.01 -0.41 12.14
CA LEU A 39 9.25 -1.67 12.22
C LEU A 39 9.45 -2.59 11.02
N GLY A 40 10.22 -2.14 10.03
CA GLY A 40 10.46 -2.86 8.79
C GLY A 40 10.13 -2.03 7.57
N GLU A 41 10.36 -2.61 6.39
CA GLU A 41 10.18 -1.95 5.11
C GLU A 41 8.75 -2.11 4.61
N VAL A 42 8.22 -1.10 3.94
CA VAL A 42 7.01 -1.23 3.11
C VAL A 42 7.41 -1.21 1.64
N ASP A 43 6.59 -1.82 0.79
CA ASP A 43 6.94 -1.98 -0.63
C ASP A 43 7.01 -0.68 -1.39
N ALA A 44 6.11 0.26 -1.08
CA ALA A 44 6.17 1.58 -1.69
C ALA A 44 5.45 2.63 -0.85
N VAL A 45 5.91 3.88 -1.00
CA VAL A 45 5.19 5.06 -0.52
C VAL A 45 4.97 5.95 -1.73
N ILE A 46 3.70 6.23 -2.03
CA ILE A 46 3.28 7.05 -3.18
C ILE A 46 2.73 8.36 -2.65
N GLU A 47 3.41 9.44 -2.95
CA GLU A 47 2.95 10.78 -2.60
C GLU A 47 2.21 11.41 -3.76
N THR A 48 0.99 11.87 -3.52
CA THR A 48 0.22 12.66 -4.47
C THR A 48 0.03 14.07 -3.92
N GLU A 49 -0.59 14.96 -4.68
CA GLU A 49 -0.88 16.29 -4.17
C GLU A 49 -1.85 16.27 -2.98
N LYS A 50 -2.68 15.23 -2.86
CA LYS A 50 -3.74 15.15 -1.85
C LYS A 50 -3.40 14.21 -0.69
N ALA A 51 -2.58 13.19 -0.90
CA ALA A 51 -2.41 12.12 0.07
C ALA A 51 -1.06 11.43 -0.06
N VAL A 52 -0.73 10.62 0.94
CA VAL A 52 0.42 9.72 0.92
C VAL A 52 -0.12 8.30 1.08
N TYR A 53 0.13 7.47 0.10
CA TYR A 53 -0.29 6.06 0.12
C TYR A 53 0.87 5.18 0.55
N VAL A 54 0.69 4.44 1.64
CA VAL A 54 1.67 3.48 2.15
C VAL A 54 1.22 2.10 1.70
N VAL A 55 1.99 1.49 0.82
CA VAL A 55 1.53 0.32 0.06
C VAL A 55 2.33 -0.92 0.42
N GLU A 56 1.61 -2.00 0.70
CA GLU A 56 2.17 -3.33 0.86
C GLU A 56 1.54 -4.28 -0.15
N VAL A 57 2.39 -5.05 -0.83
CA VAL A 57 1.96 -6.06 -1.80
C VAL A 57 2.14 -7.44 -1.19
N LYS A 58 1.07 -8.24 -1.18
CA LYS A 58 1.12 -9.63 -0.71
C LYS A 58 0.48 -10.55 -1.75
N LEU A 59 1.17 -11.61 -2.11
CA LEU A 59 0.58 -12.61 -3.03
C LEU A 59 -0.62 -13.30 -2.38
N LYS A 60 -0.52 -13.57 -1.07
CA LYS A 60 -1.63 -14.10 -0.27
C LYS A 60 -1.64 -13.36 1.07
N ALA A 61 -2.60 -12.45 1.23
CA ALA A 61 -2.68 -11.62 2.43
C ALA A 61 -3.35 -12.35 3.59
N GLU A 62 -2.88 -12.05 4.79
CA GLU A 62 -3.44 -12.51 6.06
C GLU A 62 -3.76 -11.31 6.94
N THR A 63 -4.54 -11.50 8.01
CA THR A 63 -4.93 -10.40 8.90
C THR A 63 -3.72 -9.74 9.57
N LYS A 64 -2.68 -10.51 9.88
CA LYS A 64 -1.44 -9.96 10.44
C LYS A 64 -0.77 -8.96 9.49
N ASP A 65 -0.93 -9.13 8.18
CA ASP A 65 -0.37 -8.21 7.19
C ASP A 65 -1.05 -6.85 7.27
N VAL A 66 -2.35 -6.84 7.57
CA VAL A 66 -3.11 -5.60 7.79
C VAL A 66 -2.58 -4.87 9.03
N ASP A 67 -2.38 -5.59 10.14
CA ASP A 67 -1.86 -5.01 11.38
C ASP A 67 -0.45 -4.43 11.19
N ASP A 68 0.42 -5.18 10.53
CA ASP A 68 1.80 -4.75 10.28
C ASP A 68 1.83 -3.48 9.42
N LEU A 69 1.01 -3.45 8.35
CA LEU A 69 0.92 -2.27 7.49
C LEU A 69 0.38 -1.06 8.25
N LEU A 70 -0.64 -1.25 9.07
CA LEU A 70 -1.21 -0.17 9.85
C LEU A 70 -0.18 0.47 10.77
N GLU A 71 0.61 -0.35 11.48
CA GLU A 71 1.63 0.15 12.39
C GLU A 71 2.78 0.85 11.66
N LYS A 72 3.23 0.30 10.54
CA LYS A 72 4.23 0.95 9.70
C LYS A 72 3.73 2.29 9.16
N SER A 73 2.45 2.35 8.77
CA SER A 73 1.83 3.58 8.26
C SER A 73 1.79 4.69 9.32
N LYS A 74 1.51 4.33 10.57
CA LYS A 74 1.56 5.30 11.68
C LYS A 74 2.96 5.87 11.86
N THR A 75 3.98 5.03 11.73
CA THR A 75 5.37 5.47 11.80
C THR A 75 5.71 6.40 10.64
N ILE A 76 5.32 6.03 9.43
CA ILE A 76 5.58 6.82 8.21
C ILE A 76 4.84 8.15 8.26
N SER A 77 3.67 8.23 8.88
CA SER A 77 2.91 9.46 8.97
C SER A 77 3.69 10.60 9.66
N ARG A 78 4.66 10.26 10.48
CA ARG A 78 5.54 11.23 11.14
C ARG A 78 6.48 11.91 10.15
N ASP A 79 6.77 11.26 9.03
CA ASP A 79 7.61 11.81 7.96
C ASP A 79 6.84 12.77 7.05
N PHE A 80 5.51 12.76 7.14
CA PHE A 80 4.63 13.56 6.29
C PHE A 80 3.63 14.36 7.13
N PRO A 81 4.12 15.29 7.98
CA PRO A 81 3.23 16.02 8.87
C PRO A 81 2.21 16.83 8.08
N GLY A 82 0.95 16.81 8.53
CA GLY A 82 -0.14 17.52 7.86
C GLY A 82 -0.69 16.83 6.61
N LYS A 83 -0.15 15.69 6.21
CA LYS A 83 -0.63 14.95 5.06
C LYS A 83 -1.61 13.85 5.50
N ASN A 84 -2.53 13.52 4.59
CA ASN A 84 -3.42 12.38 4.77
C ASN A 84 -2.69 11.11 4.37
N VAL A 85 -2.33 10.27 5.33
CA VAL A 85 -1.58 9.04 5.08
C VAL A 85 -2.55 7.86 5.07
N ILE A 86 -2.57 7.14 3.95
CA ILE A 86 -3.55 6.08 3.67
C ILE A 86 -2.82 4.76 3.46
N PRO A 87 -2.97 3.79 4.37
CA PRO A 87 -2.41 2.46 4.14
C PRO A 87 -3.23 1.70 3.10
N VAL A 88 -2.53 1.04 2.18
CA VAL A 88 -3.14 0.26 1.08
C VAL A 88 -2.51 -1.11 1.01
N LEU A 89 -3.33 -2.14 1.13
CA LEU A 89 -2.95 -3.52 0.90
C LEU A 89 -3.39 -3.91 -0.50
N THR A 90 -2.48 -4.45 -1.30
CA THR A 90 -2.79 -4.96 -2.64
C THR A 90 -2.06 -6.27 -2.88
N GLY A 91 -2.40 -6.98 -3.95
CA GLY A 91 -1.74 -8.22 -4.28
C GLY A 91 -2.65 -9.22 -4.98
N GLY A 92 -2.24 -10.48 -4.94
CA GLY A 92 -2.91 -11.53 -5.68
C GLY A 92 -4.19 -12.03 -5.02
N LYS A 93 -4.10 -12.48 -3.77
CA LYS A 93 -5.24 -13.06 -3.06
C LYS A 93 -5.48 -12.33 -1.75
N ILE A 94 -6.56 -11.57 -1.71
CA ILE A 94 -7.02 -10.90 -0.50
C ILE A 94 -8.45 -11.34 -0.26
N GLY A 95 -8.62 -12.33 0.61
CA GLY A 95 -9.91 -12.96 0.85
C GLY A 95 -10.87 -12.07 1.63
N LYS A 96 -12.11 -12.54 1.73
CA LYS A 96 -13.21 -11.79 2.34
C LYS A 96 -12.93 -11.41 3.80
N VAL A 97 -12.36 -12.33 4.57
CA VAL A 97 -12.06 -12.09 6.00
C VAL A 97 -11.02 -10.97 6.13
N VAL A 98 -9.96 -11.03 5.34
CA VAL A 98 -8.91 -10.01 5.37
C VAL A 98 -9.46 -8.65 4.93
N ARG A 99 -10.28 -8.61 3.87
CA ARG A 99 -10.91 -7.36 3.41
C ARG A 99 -11.80 -6.74 4.47
N GLY A 100 -12.61 -7.56 5.15
CA GLY A 100 -13.48 -7.07 6.22
C GLY A 100 -12.67 -6.52 7.40
N TYR A 101 -11.63 -7.22 7.78
CA TYR A 101 -10.73 -6.78 8.85
C TYR A 101 -10.04 -5.46 8.49
N ALA A 102 -9.51 -5.37 7.28
CA ALA A 102 -8.86 -4.14 6.79
C ALA A 102 -9.81 -2.95 6.84
N LYS A 103 -11.05 -3.13 6.36
CA LYS A 103 -12.07 -2.09 6.41
C LYS A 103 -12.35 -1.62 7.83
N GLY A 104 -12.40 -2.55 8.78
CA GLY A 104 -12.66 -2.24 10.19
C GLY A 104 -11.56 -1.42 10.86
N VAL A 105 -10.33 -1.46 10.36
CA VAL A 105 -9.20 -0.71 10.90
C VAL A 105 -8.72 0.40 9.96
N ASN A 106 -9.47 0.72 8.93
CA ASN A 106 -9.18 1.79 7.96
C ASN A 106 -7.92 1.55 7.12
N VAL A 107 -7.65 0.29 6.79
CA VAL A 107 -6.68 -0.07 5.77
C VAL A 107 -7.44 -0.29 4.47
N LYS A 108 -7.06 0.43 3.41
CA LYS A 108 -7.67 0.28 2.10
C LYS A 108 -7.14 -0.98 1.42
N VAL A 109 -7.98 -1.58 0.61
CA VAL A 109 -7.61 -2.73 -0.21
C VAL A 109 -7.79 -2.35 -1.67
N PHE A 110 -6.76 -2.60 -2.48
CA PHE A 110 -6.82 -2.37 -3.90
C PHE A 110 -6.74 -3.70 -4.65
N LYS A 111 -7.78 -4.00 -5.41
CA LYS A 111 -7.88 -5.24 -6.21
C LYS A 111 -7.97 -4.94 -7.71
N GLY A 112 -7.41 -3.83 -8.16
CA GLY A 112 -7.30 -3.46 -9.56
C GLY A 112 -8.39 -2.55 -10.09
N ARG A 113 -9.47 -2.30 -9.34
CA ARG A 113 -10.59 -1.48 -9.83
C ARG A 113 -10.86 -0.26 -8.99
N ALA A 114 -10.86 -0.42 -7.70
CA ALA A 114 -11.20 0.66 -6.78
C ALA A 114 -10.45 0.48 -5.48
N LEU A 115 -10.20 1.62 -4.84
CA LEU A 115 -9.59 1.66 -3.53
C LEU A 115 -10.72 1.59 -2.50
N ALA A 116 -10.86 0.49 -1.84
CA ALA A 116 -11.88 0.26 -0.84
C ALA A 116 -11.25 -0.09 0.51
#